data_27be9728c4c3927c0f7f0b51dbc7d4ed
#
_entry.id   27be9728c4c3927c0f7f0b51dbc7d4ed
#
_cell.length_a   1.000
_cell.length_b   1.000
_cell.length_c   1.000
_cell.angle_alpha   90.00
_cell.angle_beta   90.00
_cell.angle_gamma   90.00
#
_symmetry.space_group_name_H-M   'P 1'
#
loop_
_entity.id
_entity.type
_entity.pdbx_description
1 polymer ?
#
loop_
_entity_poly.entity_id
_entity_poly.type
_entity_poly.pdbx_seq_one_letter_code
_entity_poly.pdbx_strand_id
1 'polypeptide(L)'
;MPRATRSPRLVEFNPKRNIVPDRLDLRDRPYIPVLHAPPPPEMAPQLKLPVLNQERTNACTGFALASVVNFLLRKHRDPAAPPMSPFMLYSMARRYDEFPGAAEDSGSSLRGAMKGWYKHGVCRLDLWRRPEMPRPAAKPADDWWLDAARRPLGAYYRVDTRSVTDMHVALHDVGVLYASVVCQAGWLKGRGVRKGKAYWTIPPAEVLPDDGGHAFVIVGYTPAGFIIQNSWGPGWGTGGLAILTYQDWSDNAMDCWVTQLGVATEQHVEIARSPSLRMARGKVQIASDSTLRDRELSPFVIDMENNGRLSGSGVFRTQRTDVEALVDFHVGEARKKWSLKAAEPTDVAIYAHGGLTGEESAAETA
;
A
#
# COMPACT_ATOMS: atom_id res chain seq x y z
N MET A 1 -32.28 -8.47 44.87
CA MET A 1 -32.23 -7.52 43.76
C MET A 1 -31.34 -8.10 42.68
N PRO A 2 -31.81 -8.40 41.47
CA PRO A 2 -30.98 -8.96 40.40
C PRO A 2 -30.09 -7.86 39.84
N ARG A 3 -28.79 -8.20 39.65
CA ARG A 3 -27.80 -7.37 39.00
C ARG A 3 -28.20 -7.15 37.53
N ALA A 4 -28.37 -5.91 37.14
CA ALA A 4 -28.57 -5.53 35.75
C ALA A 4 -27.32 -5.93 34.96
N THR A 5 -27.47 -6.88 34.04
CA THR A 5 -26.48 -7.21 33.04
C THR A 5 -26.38 -6.02 32.06
N ARG A 6 -25.26 -5.29 32.15
CA ARG A 6 -24.92 -4.26 31.16
C ARG A 6 -24.79 -4.97 29.82
N SER A 7 -25.70 -4.68 28.89
CA SER A 7 -25.54 -5.03 27.48
C SER A 7 -24.17 -4.53 26.97
N PRO A 8 -23.40 -5.33 26.25
CA PRO A 8 -22.17 -4.84 25.66
C PRO A 8 -22.51 -3.66 24.74
N ARG A 9 -21.90 -2.50 24.98
CA ARG A 9 -22.01 -1.37 24.05
C ARG A 9 -21.53 -1.89 22.70
N LEU A 10 -22.42 -1.94 21.73
CA LEU A 10 -22.06 -2.15 20.32
C LEU A 10 -21.07 -1.04 19.98
N VAL A 11 -19.82 -1.43 19.76
CA VAL A 11 -18.80 -0.51 19.29
C VAL A 11 -19.27 -0.01 17.94
N GLU A 12 -19.54 1.27 17.84
CA GLU A 12 -20.00 1.89 16.61
C GLU A 12 -19.00 1.60 15.48
N PHE A 13 -19.51 1.05 14.40
CA PHE A 13 -18.70 0.74 13.22
C PHE A 13 -18.44 2.05 12.49
N ASN A 14 -17.29 2.61 12.68
CA ASN A 14 -16.82 3.80 11.99
C ASN A 14 -15.39 3.53 11.46
N PRO A 15 -15.27 2.90 10.29
CA PRO A 15 -13.97 2.69 9.64
C PRO A 15 -13.40 4.04 9.21
N LYS A 16 -12.10 4.21 9.40
CA LYS A 16 -11.40 5.41 8.95
C LYS A 16 -11.32 5.45 7.42
N ARG A 17 -11.52 6.63 6.85
CA ARG A 17 -11.63 6.91 5.42
C ARG A 17 -10.85 8.19 5.11
N ASN A 18 -9.56 8.08 4.85
CA ASN A 18 -8.67 9.24 4.67
C ASN A 18 -7.77 9.03 3.46
N ILE A 19 -8.38 8.85 2.29
CA ILE A 19 -7.64 8.92 1.04
C ILE A 19 -7.61 10.35 0.55
N VAL A 20 -6.47 10.72 0.03
CA VAL A 20 -6.29 11.96 -0.71
C VAL A 20 -6.25 11.61 -2.20
N PRO A 21 -7.00 12.31 -3.06
CA PRO A 21 -6.95 12.08 -4.49
C PRO A 21 -5.56 12.33 -5.05
N ASP A 22 -5.15 11.52 -6.02
CA ASP A 22 -3.88 11.71 -6.71
C ASP A 22 -3.86 13.06 -7.44
N ARG A 23 -2.81 13.86 -7.22
CA ARG A 23 -2.61 15.09 -7.97
C ARG A 23 -2.37 14.77 -9.45
N LEU A 24 -2.70 15.69 -10.35
CA LEU A 24 -2.36 15.54 -11.75
C LEU A 24 -0.83 15.47 -11.89
N ASP A 25 -0.35 14.39 -12.52
CA ASP A 25 1.06 14.18 -12.82
C ASP A 25 1.20 13.79 -14.29
N LEU A 26 1.89 14.60 -15.08
CA LEU A 26 2.09 14.38 -16.51
C LEU A 26 2.92 13.11 -16.82
N ARG A 27 3.55 12.51 -15.81
CA ARG A 27 4.27 11.24 -15.93
C ARG A 27 3.36 10.02 -15.81
N ASP A 28 2.10 10.20 -15.38
CA ASP A 28 1.14 9.12 -15.34
C ASP A 28 0.88 8.61 -16.75
N ARG A 29 1.08 7.33 -16.95
CA ARG A 29 0.76 6.70 -18.22
C ARG A 29 -0.72 6.38 -18.28
N PRO A 30 -1.49 6.92 -19.25
CA PRO A 30 -2.88 6.55 -19.41
C PRO A 30 -3.00 5.09 -19.86
N TYR A 31 -4.01 4.40 -19.35
CA TYR A 31 -4.44 3.14 -19.94
C TYR A 31 -5.15 3.44 -21.26
N ILE A 32 -4.66 2.85 -22.34
CA ILE A 32 -5.26 2.97 -23.66
C ILE A 32 -5.79 1.60 -24.05
N PRO A 33 -7.12 1.40 -24.03
CA PRO A 33 -7.70 0.11 -24.36
C PRO A 33 -7.49 -0.22 -25.84
N VAL A 34 -7.15 -1.48 -26.12
CA VAL A 34 -7.16 -2.00 -27.50
C VAL A 34 -8.48 -2.72 -27.70
N LEU A 35 -9.43 -2.03 -28.31
CA LEU A 35 -10.78 -2.57 -28.55
C LEU A 35 -10.77 -3.50 -29.76
N HIS A 36 -10.67 -4.78 -29.54
CA HIS A 36 -10.88 -5.81 -30.57
C HIS A 36 -12.37 -6.21 -30.68
N ALA A 37 -13.08 -6.15 -29.57
CA ALA A 37 -14.52 -6.42 -29.45
C ALA A 37 -15.08 -5.64 -28.25
N PRO A 38 -16.37 -5.29 -28.24
CA PRO A 38 -16.98 -4.70 -27.06
C PRO A 38 -16.90 -5.69 -25.88
N PRO A 39 -16.64 -5.19 -24.65
CA PRO A 39 -16.66 -6.04 -23.48
C PRO A 39 -18.05 -6.64 -23.26
N PRO A 40 -18.16 -7.83 -22.64
CA PRO A 40 -19.45 -8.46 -22.35
C PRO A 40 -20.31 -7.55 -21.46
N PRO A 41 -21.65 -7.72 -21.43
CA PRO A 41 -22.54 -6.87 -20.64
C PRO A 41 -22.35 -7.01 -19.12
N GLU A 42 -21.76 -8.11 -18.67
CA GLU A 42 -21.44 -8.39 -17.28
C GLU A 42 -20.16 -9.24 -17.15
N MET A 43 -19.49 -9.13 -16.04
CA MET A 43 -18.29 -9.89 -15.72
C MET A 43 -18.29 -10.25 -14.22
N ALA A 44 -18.40 -11.53 -13.93
CA ALA A 44 -18.24 -12.02 -12.55
C ALA A 44 -16.77 -11.95 -12.10
N PRO A 45 -16.50 -11.88 -10.77
CA PRO A 45 -15.16 -11.99 -10.25
C PRO A 45 -14.46 -13.27 -10.70
N GLN A 46 -13.30 -13.14 -11.33
CA GLN A 46 -12.54 -14.29 -11.88
C GLN A 46 -11.95 -15.18 -10.80
N LEU A 47 -11.64 -14.63 -9.64
CA LEU A 47 -11.05 -15.36 -8.51
C LEU A 47 -11.76 -14.98 -7.20
N LYS A 48 -11.93 -15.97 -6.33
CA LYS A 48 -12.36 -15.71 -4.95
C LYS A 48 -11.14 -15.41 -4.09
N LEU A 49 -10.95 -14.15 -3.74
CA LEU A 49 -9.88 -13.72 -2.87
C LEU A 49 -10.32 -13.67 -1.39
N PRO A 50 -9.40 -13.85 -0.44
CA PRO A 50 -9.65 -13.53 0.95
C PRO A 50 -10.02 -12.06 1.11
N VAL A 51 -11.09 -11.79 1.83
CA VAL A 51 -11.51 -10.42 2.16
C VAL A 51 -10.72 -9.95 3.36
N LEU A 52 -9.92 -8.92 3.16
CA LEU A 52 -9.08 -8.34 4.21
C LEU A 52 -9.91 -7.42 5.13
N ASN A 53 -9.37 -7.11 6.30
CA ASN A 53 -10.00 -6.22 7.26
C ASN A 53 -8.98 -5.21 7.81
N GLN A 54 -9.11 -3.94 7.42
CA GLN A 54 -8.25 -2.84 7.87
C GLN A 54 -8.58 -2.37 9.30
N GLU A 55 -9.70 -2.84 9.86
CA GLU A 55 -10.18 -2.46 11.19
C GLU A 55 -10.32 -0.94 11.36
N ARG A 56 -9.57 -0.34 12.30
CA ARG A 56 -9.61 1.10 12.61
C ARG A 56 -8.42 1.88 12.06
N THR A 57 -7.65 1.28 11.15
CA THR A 57 -6.51 1.97 10.51
C THR A 57 -6.95 2.77 9.28
N ASN A 58 -6.17 3.78 8.89
CA ASN A 58 -6.33 4.50 7.63
C ASN A 58 -5.66 3.79 6.45
N ALA A 59 -5.34 2.51 6.59
CA ALA A 59 -4.52 1.74 5.64
C ALA A 59 -5.29 1.22 4.41
N CYS A 60 -6.47 1.77 4.07
CA CYS A 60 -7.30 1.26 2.98
C CYS A 60 -6.55 1.18 1.65
N THR A 61 -5.65 2.11 1.33
CA THR A 61 -4.78 2.06 0.14
C THR A 61 -3.93 0.80 0.13
N GLY A 62 -3.25 0.48 1.23
CA GLY A 62 -2.45 -0.73 1.35
C GLY A 62 -3.28 -2.02 1.27
N PHE A 63 -4.48 -2.03 1.89
CA PHE A 63 -5.37 -3.19 1.88
C PHE A 63 -5.97 -3.46 0.52
N ALA A 64 -6.40 -2.43 -0.19
CA ALA A 64 -6.89 -2.55 -1.55
C ALA A 64 -5.77 -2.99 -2.50
N LEU A 65 -4.57 -2.38 -2.42
CA LEU A 65 -3.44 -2.78 -3.25
C LEU A 65 -2.97 -4.21 -2.94
N ALA A 66 -2.98 -4.65 -1.67
CA ALA A 66 -2.69 -6.04 -1.32
C ALA A 66 -3.67 -7.02 -1.98
N SER A 67 -4.95 -6.65 -2.09
CA SER A 67 -5.95 -7.45 -2.81
C SER A 67 -5.64 -7.54 -4.31
N VAL A 68 -5.19 -6.44 -4.95
CA VAL A 68 -4.71 -6.44 -6.34
C VAL A 68 -3.52 -7.40 -6.50
N VAL A 69 -2.51 -7.26 -5.65
CA VAL A 69 -1.31 -8.12 -5.72
C VAL A 69 -1.66 -9.59 -5.52
N ASN A 70 -2.52 -9.89 -4.54
CA ASN A 70 -2.99 -11.26 -4.28
C ASN A 70 -3.72 -11.84 -5.49
N PHE A 71 -4.55 -11.03 -6.17
CA PHE A 71 -5.22 -11.43 -7.40
C PHE A 71 -4.21 -11.77 -8.49
N LEU A 72 -3.30 -10.85 -8.78
CA LEU A 72 -2.31 -11.01 -9.85
C LEU A 72 -1.36 -12.20 -9.61
N LEU A 73 -0.90 -12.39 -8.37
CA LEU A 73 -0.06 -13.53 -8.01
C LEU A 73 -0.80 -14.85 -8.23
N ARG A 74 -2.04 -14.96 -7.75
CA ARG A 74 -2.82 -16.19 -7.87
C ARG A 74 -3.27 -16.49 -9.30
N LYS A 75 -3.53 -15.45 -10.10
CA LYS A 75 -3.91 -15.60 -11.50
C LYS A 75 -2.73 -16.01 -12.38
N HIS A 76 -1.55 -15.42 -12.16
CA HIS A 76 -0.46 -15.49 -13.12
C HIS A 76 0.78 -16.28 -12.65
N ARG A 77 0.91 -16.56 -11.36
CA ARG A 77 2.10 -17.25 -10.84
C ARG A 77 1.78 -18.50 -10.04
N ASP A 78 1.02 -18.37 -8.96
CA ASP A 78 0.75 -19.48 -8.03
C ASP A 78 -0.65 -19.32 -7.43
N PRO A 79 -1.62 -20.19 -7.78
CA PRO A 79 -2.97 -20.17 -7.20
C PRO A 79 -2.98 -20.29 -5.67
N ALA A 80 -1.95 -20.88 -5.08
CA ALA A 80 -1.77 -21.04 -3.64
C ALA A 80 -0.92 -19.92 -3.00
N ALA A 81 -0.58 -18.86 -3.75
CA ALA A 81 0.22 -17.77 -3.23
C ALA A 81 -0.31 -17.24 -1.89
N PRO A 82 0.55 -17.11 -0.88
CA PRO A 82 0.17 -16.57 0.42
C PRO A 82 -0.26 -15.11 0.28
N PRO A 83 -1.07 -14.59 1.22
CA PRO A 83 -1.47 -13.19 1.18
C PRO A 83 -0.29 -12.25 1.40
N MET A 84 -0.31 -11.11 0.70
CA MET A 84 0.69 -10.05 0.81
C MET A 84 0.33 -9.06 1.92
N SER A 85 1.36 -8.38 2.45
CA SER A 85 1.21 -7.43 3.55
C SER A 85 0.57 -6.12 3.12
N PRO A 86 -0.64 -5.79 3.60
CA PRO A 86 -1.25 -4.50 3.37
C PRO A 86 -0.55 -3.39 4.16
N PHE A 87 0.02 -3.70 5.32
CA PHE A 87 0.69 -2.70 6.15
C PHE A 87 2.03 -2.27 5.58
N MET A 88 2.77 -3.19 4.94
CA MET A 88 3.95 -2.79 4.18
C MET A 88 3.59 -1.82 3.06
N LEU A 89 2.59 -2.16 2.24
CA LEU A 89 2.15 -1.32 1.14
C LEU A 89 1.67 0.05 1.62
N TYR A 90 0.93 0.11 2.72
CA TYR A 90 0.49 1.36 3.32
C TYR A 90 1.65 2.17 3.91
N SER A 91 2.56 1.54 4.63
CA SER A 91 3.75 2.22 5.16
C SER A 91 4.59 2.83 4.05
N MET A 92 4.79 2.09 2.95
CA MET A 92 5.50 2.60 1.79
C MET A 92 4.69 3.67 1.04
N ALA A 93 3.36 3.55 0.97
CA ALA A 93 2.50 4.59 0.40
C ALA A 93 2.73 5.94 1.07
N ARG A 94 2.79 5.97 2.38
CA ARG A 94 3.02 7.18 3.17
C ARG A 94 4.42 7.78 2.98
N ARG A 95 5.40 6.99 2.54
CA ARG A 95 6.73 7.48 2.18
C ARG A 95 6.77 8.17 0.82
N TYR A 96 5.90 7.76 -0.09
CA TYR A 96 5.95 8.17 -1.50
C TYR A 96 4.71 8.90 -1.98
N ASP A 97 3.73 9.16 -1.12
CA ASP A 97 2.63 10.03 -1.47
C ASP A 97 3.11 11.50 -1.57
N GLU A 98 2.30 12.33 -2.20
CA GLU A 98 2.65 13.73 -2.49
C GLU A 98 2.27 14.68 -1.36
N PHE A 99 1.80 14.14 -0.25
CA PHE A 99 1.33 14.89 0.89
C PHE A 99 2.30 14.70 2.03
N PRO A 100 2.79 15.78 2.66
CA PRO A 100 3.67 15.67 3.81
C PRO A 100 2.93 14.88 4.90
N GLY A 101 3.41 13.67 5.15
CA GLY A 101 2.81 12.78 6.14
C GLY A 101 2.99 13.35 7.54
N ALA A 102 1.92 13.51 8.29
CA ALA A 102 2.02 13.55 9.73
C ALA A 102 2.54 12.20 10.23
N ALA A 103 3.24 12.20 11.37
CA ALA A 103 3.65 10.94 12.03
C ALA A 103 2.46 10.05 12.41
N GLU A 104 1.26 10.61 12.37
CA GLU A 104 0.01 9.93 12.69
C GLU A 104 -0.57 9.19 11.49
N ASP A 105 -1.40 8.20 11.75
CA ASP A 105 -2.13 7.42 10.76
C ASP A 105 -3.15 8.31 10.01
N SER A 106 -2.68 9.05 9.01
CA SER A 106 -3.41 10.11 8.28
C SER A 106 -3.97 9.70 6.92
N GLY A 107 -3.75 8.45 6.50
CA GLY A 107 -4.10 8.00 5.14
C GLY A 107 -2.97 8.19 4.14
N SER A 108 -3.25 7.94 2.87
CA SER A 108 -2.29 8.08 1.75
C SER A 108 -3.01 8.15 0.41
N SER A 109 -2.27 8.29 -0.70
CA SER A 109 -2.82 8.26 -2.06
C SER A 109 -2.61 6.90 -2.74
N LEU A 110 -3.41 6.62 -3.79
CA LEU A 110 -3.25 5.38 -4.58
C LEU A 110 -1.90 5.36 -5.28
N ARG A 111 -1.49 6.47 -5.89
CA ARG A 111 -0.19 6.60 -6.55
C ARG A 111 0.96 6.41 -5.57
N GLY A 112 0.86 6.95 -4.35
CA GLY A 112 1.85 6.75 -3.31
C GLY A 112 2.04 5.27 -2.99
N ALA A 113 0.95 4.50 -2.90
CA ALA A 113 1.02 3.05 -2.68
C ALA A 113 1.70 2.30 -3.84
N MET A 114 1.41 2.69 -5.09
CA MET A 114 2.07 2.09 -6.25
C MET A 114 3.54 2.48 -6.37
N LYS A 115 3.90 3.73 -6.08
CA LYS A 115 5.31 4.15 -5.97
C LYS A 115 6.05 3.32 -4.91
N GLY A 116 5.42 3.12 -3.74
CA GLY A 116 5.96 2.27 -2.69
C GLY A 116 6.18 0.82 -3.16
N TRP A 117 5.19 0.23 -3.82
CA TRP A 117 5.31 -1.11 -4.39
C TRP A 117 6.40 -1.18 -5.48
N TYR A 118 6.46 -0.20 -6.37
CA TYR A 118 7.49 -0.12 -7.40
C TYR A 118 8.91 -0.09 -6.81
N LYS A 119 9.11 0.72 -5.77
CA LYS A 119 10.41 0.92 -5.14
C LYS A 119 10.84 -0.25 -4.25
N HIS A 120 9.92 -0.89 -3.54
CA HIS A 120 10.24 -1.86 -2.49
C HIS A 120 9.73 -3.26 -2.75
N GLY A 121 8.88 -3.47 -3.74
CA GLY A 121 8.15 -4.73 -3.85
C GLY A 121 7.11 -4.87 -2.73
N VAL A 122 6.70 -6.11 -2.46
CA VAL A 122 5.76 -6.41 -1.37
C VAL A 122 6.09 -7.74 -0.71
N CYS A 123 6.16 -7.76 0.61
CA CYS A 123 6.39 -8.96 1.39
C CYS A 123 5.08 -9.70 1.72
N ARG A 124 5.22 -10.96 2.11
CA ARG A 124 4.11 -11.75 2.65
C ARG A 124 3.57 -11.15 3.94
N LEU A 125 2.27 -11.36 4.17
CA LEU A 125 1.57 -10.90 5.37
C LEU A 125 2.19 -11.43 6.67
N ASP A 126 2.71 -12.65 6.68
CA ASP A 126 3.32 -13.25 7.87
C ASP A 126 4.60 -12.54 8.32
N LEU A 127 5.27 -11.81 7.44
CA LEU A 127 6.47 -11.03 7.74
C LEU A 127 6.16 -9.61 8.21
N TRP A 128 5.01 -9.05 7.81
CA TRP A 128 4.60 -7.70 8.25
C TRP A 128 3.08 -7.65 8.48
N ARG A 129 2.65 -7.96 9.70
CA ARG A 129 1.24 -8.16 10.08
C ARG A 129 0.56 -6.95 10.72
N ARG A 130 1.30 -5.93 11.13
CA ARG A 130 0.83 -4.81 11.95
C ARG A 130 1.23 -3.48 11.33
N PRO A 131 0.63 -2.34 11.75
CA PRO A 131 1.03 -1.02 11.27
C PRO A 131 2.50 -0.70 11.52
N GLU A 132 3.05 -1.19 12.63
CA GLU A 132 4.44 -0.94 13.00
C GLU A 132 5.39 -1.74 12.10
N MET A 133 6.50 -1.11 11.72
CA MET A 133 7.55 -1.76 10.95
C MET A 133 8.11 -2.96 11.72
N PRO A 134 8.22 -4.14 11.10
CA PRO A 134 8.81 -5.29 11.78
C PRO A 134 10.27 -5.06 12.09
N ARG A 135 10.71 -5.57 13.22
CA ARG A 135 12.13 -5.70 13.49
C ARG A 135 12.76 -6.66 12.49
N PRO A 136 14.00 -6.41 12.05
CA PRO A 136 14.71 -7.35 11.20
C PRO A 136 14.78 -8.75 11.82
N ALA A 137 14.71 -9.75 10.97
CA ALA A 137 14.74 -11.13 11.41
C ALA A 137 16.14 -11.52 11.94
N ALA A 138 16.17 -12.50 12.84
CA ALA A 138 17.43 -13.06 13.35
C ALA A 138 18.29 -13.67 12.22
N LYS A 139 17.64 -14.12 11.14
CA LYS A 139 18.29 -14.57 9.91
C LYS A 139 17.98 -13.60 8.78
N PRO A 140 18.98 -12.97 8.14
CA PRO A 140 18.75 -12.03 7.05
C PRO A 140 17.89 -12.57 5.91
N ALA A 141 17.94 -13.87 5.64
CA ALA A 141 17.14 -14.51 4.59
C ALA A 141 15.62 -14.45 4.86
N ASP A 142 15.21 -14.26 6.12
CA ASP A 142 13.82 -14.19 6.55
C ASP A 142 13.30 -12.74 6.65
N ASP A 143 14.13 -11.76 6.27
CA ASP A 143 13.77 -10.36 6.34
C ASP A 143 12.69 -10.00 5.32
N TRP A 144 11.76 -9.14 5.75
CA TRP A 144 10.62 -8.72 4.93
C TRP A 144 11.04 -8.03 3.63
N TRP A 145 12.13 -7.28 3.62
CA TRP A 145 12.61 -6.57 2.42
C TRP A 145 13.17 -7.52 1.36
N LEU A 146 13.86 -8.60 1.76
CA LEU A 146 14.34 -9.62 0.83
C LEU A 146 13.17 -10.41 0.22
N ASP A 147 12.17 -10.71 1.05
CA ASP A 147 10.94 -11.34 0.55
C ASP A 147 10.18 -10.41 -0.39
N ALA A 148 10.11 -9.12 -0.07
CA ALA A 148 9.43 -8.12 -0.88
C ALA A 148 10.08 -7.92 -2.26
N ALA A 149 11.41 -7.95 -2.36
CA ALA A 149 12.14 -7.79 -3.62
C ALA A 149 11.76 -8.84 -4.68
N ARG A 150 11.22 -9.98 -4.26
CA ARG A 150 10.76 -11.05 -5.15
C ARG A 150 9.44 -10.75 -5.86
N ARG A 151 8.74 -9.69 -5.46
CA ARG A 151 7.42 -9.31 -5.99
C ARG A 151 7.37 -7.83 -6.34
N PRO A 152 8.18 -7.41 -7.33
CA PRO A 152 8.18 -6.03 -7.80
C PRO A 152 6.90 -5.70 -8.57
N LEU A 153 6.55 -4.42 -8.60
CA LEU A 153 5.59 -3.89 -9.55
C LEU A 153 6.26 -3.83 -10.93
N GLY A 154 5.55 -4.24 -11.97
CA GLY A 154 5.97 -4.10 -13.36
C GLY A 154 5.53 -2.76 -13.93
N ALA A 155 4.35 -2.73 -14.50
CA ALA A 155 3.76 -1.52 -15.07
C ALA A 155 2.45 -1.17 -14.38
N TYR A 156 2.12 0.12 -14.39
CA TYR A 156 0.82 0.62 -13.94
C TYR A 156 0.37 1.77 -14.84
N TYR A 157 -0.94 1.86 -15.05
CA TYR A 157 -1.56 2.81 -15.94
C TYR A 157 -2.80 3.41 -15.27
N ARG A 158 -2.99 4.71 -15.48
CA ARG A 158 -4.17 5.41 -14.99
C ARG A 158 -5.35 5.17 -15.92
N VAL A 159 -6.46 4.66 -15.39
CA VAL A 159 -7.71 4.48 -16.14
C VAL A 159 -8.55 5.74 -15.99
N ASP A 160 -9.12 6.24 -17.08
CA ASP A 160 -10.03 7.39 -17.01
C ASP A 160 -11.31 6.97 -16.26
N THR A 161 -11.53 7.56 -15.10
CA THR A 161 -12.69 7.27 -14.24
C THR A 161 -14.02 7.66 -14.87
N ARG A 162 -14.01 8.53 -15.90
CA ARG A 162 -15.20 8.97 -16.63
C ARG A 162 -15.57 8.01 -17.75
N SER A 163 -14.67 7.12 -18.15
CA SER A 163 -14.91 6.12 -19.19
C SER A 163 -15.21 4.75 -18.60
N VAL A 164 -16.49 4.46 -18.34
CA VAL A 164 -16.94 3.14 -17.89
C VAL A 164 -16.52 2.04 -18.88
N THR A 165 -16.52 2.34 -20.17
CA THR A 165 -16.10 1.39 -21.21
C THR A 165 -14.63 1.02 -21.05
N ASP A 166 -13.72 2.00 -20.84
CA ASP A 166 -12.29 1.72 -20.65
C ASP A 166 -12.05 0.92 -19.37
N MET A 167 -12.83 1.19 -18.33
CA MET A 167 -12.79 0.41 -17.08
C MET A 167 -13.23 -1.04 -17.30
N HIS A 168 -14.28 -1.27 -18.10
CA HIS A 168 -14.73 -2.62 -18.47
C HIS A 168 -13.63 -3.36 -19.26
N VAL A 169 -13.02 -2.68 -20.25
CA VAL A 169 -11.92 -3.29 -21.02
C VAL A 169 -10.74 -3.60 -20.12
N ALA A 170 -10.32 -2.67 -19.27
CA ALA A 170 -9.22 -2.88 -18.34
C ALA A 170 -9.50 -4.05 -17.36
N LEU A 171 -10.75 -4.19 -16.89
CA LEU A 171 -11.18 -5.35 -16.09
C LEU A 171 -11.12 -6.64 -16.89
N HIS A 172 -11.51 -6.63 -18.14
CA HIS A 172 -11.45 -7.80 -19.00
C HIS A 172 -10.00 -8.24 -19.24
N ASP A 173 -9.10 -7.29 -19.48
CA ASP A 173 -7.68 -7.54 -19.75
C ASP A 173 -6.95 -8.07 -18.51
N VAL A 174 -7.15 -7.43 -17.35
CA VAL A 174 -6.36 -7.72 -16.14
C VAL A 174 -7.16 -8.51 -15.09
N GLY A 175 -8.45 -8.24 -14.94
CA GLY A 175 -9.36 -8.90 -14.02
C GLY A 175 -9.55 -8.18 -12.67
N VAL A 176 -8.79 -7.14 -12.41
CA VAL A 176 -8.89 -6.35 -11.18
C VAL A 176 -8.43 -4.92 -11.43
N LEU A 177 -9.14 -3.93 -10.84
CA LEU A 177 -8.71 -2.54 -10.82
C LEU A 177 -8.52 -2.07 -9.38
N TYR A 178 -7.58 -1.17 -9.19
CA TYR A 178 -7.30 -0.47 -7.94
C TYR A 178 -7.97 0.90 -8.00
N ALA A 179 -8.93 1.16 -7.12
CA ALA A 179 -9.82 2.31 -7.24
C ALA A 179 -10.08 3.02 -5.91
N SER A 180 -10.50 4.28 -6.00
CA SER A 180 -10.95 5.08 -4.86
C SER A 180 -12.14 5.96 -5.20
N VAL A 181 -12.97 6.23 -4.19
CA VAL A 181 -14.10 7.15 -4.24
C VAL A 181 -14.17 8.00 -2.98
N VAL A 182 -14.90 9.11 -3.03
CA VAL A 182 -15.46 9.72 -1.83
C VAL A 182 -16.52 8.76 -1.28
N CYS A 183 -16.36 8.33 -0.03
CA CYS A 183 -17.15 7.24 0.55
C CYS A 183 -18.33 7.79 1.32
N GLN A 184 -19.48 7.90 0.67
CA GLN A 184 -20.73 8.41 1.27
C GLN A 184 -21.31 7.45 2.33
N ALA A 185 -22.24 7.94 3.15
CA ALA A 185 -22.80 7.23 4.32
C ALA A 185 -23.49 5.88 4.00
N GLY A 186 -23.93 5.67 2.76
CA GLY A 186 -24.53 4.40 2.32
C GLY A 186 -23.59 3.20 2.48
N TRP A 187 -22.27 3.40 2.34
CA TRP A 187 -21.28 2.36 2.55
C TRP A 187 -21.30 1.78 3.95
N LEU A 188 -21.61 2.58 4.97
CA LEU A 188 -21.68 2.15 6.37
C LEU A 188 -22.85 1.19 6.64
N LYS A 189 -23.87 1.19 5.77
CA LYS A 189 -25.06 0.31 5.89
C LYS A 189 -24.77 -1.14 5.48
N GLY A 190 -23.57 -1.42 4.93
CA GLY A 190 -23.18 -2.76 4.49
C GLY A 190 -22.95 -3.78 5.62
N ARG A 191 -22.85 -3.34 6.88
CA ARG A 191 -22.63 -4.26 8.01
C ARG A 191 -23.90 -5.04 8.36
N GLY A 192 -23.75 -6.36 8.51
CA GLY A 192 -24.89 -7.23 8.87
C GLY A 192 -25.84 -7.53 7.72
N VAL A 193 -25.47 -7.23 6.49
CA VAL A 193 -26.23 -7.63 5.31
C VAL A 193 -26.37 -9.14 5.29
N ARG A 194 -27.60 -9.64 5.07
CA ARG A 194 -27.85 -11.09 4.98
C ARG A 194 -27.14 -11.66 3.76
N LYS A 195 -26.47 -12.77 3.94
CA LYS A 195 -25.91 -13.55 2.83
C LYS A 195 -27.02 -13.99 1.88
N GLY A 196 -26.97 -13.54 0.64
CA GLY A 196 -27.90 -13.88 -0.43
C GLY A 196 -27.15 -14.38 -1.66
N LYS A 197 -27.90 -14.80 -2.68
CA LYS A 197 -27.31 -15.18 -3.99
C LYS A 197 -26.85 -13.95 -4.79
N ALA A 198 -27.46 -12.78 -4.57
CA ALA A 198 -27.13 -11.53 -5.23
C ALA A 198 -26.21 -10.67 -4.36
N TYR A 199 -25.36 -9.86 -5.00
CA TYR A 199 -24.56 -8.86 -4.29
C TYR A 199 -25.44 -7.77 -3.73
N TRP A 200 -25.13 -7.33 -2.52
CA TRP A 200 -25.76 -6.15 -1.92
C TRP A 200 -25.34 -4.90 -2.69
N THR A 201 -26.29 -4.04 -3.01
CA THR A 201 -26.00 -2.76 -3.66
C THR A 201 -25.84 -1.69 -2.60
N ILE A 202 -24.78 -0.90 -2.69
CA ILE A 202 -24.54 0.26 -1.82
C ILE A 202 -25.67 1.26 -2.07
N PRO A 203 -26.48 1.59 -1.05
CA PRO A 203 -27.57 2.56 -1.23
C PRO A 203 -27.00 3.97 -1.42
N PRO A 204 -27.60 4.79 -2.29
CA PRO A 204 -27.18 6.16 -2.48
C PRO A 204 -27.37 6.96 -1.17
N ALA A 205 -26.47 7.88 -0.93
CA ALA A 205 -26.57 8.91 0.09
C ALA A 205 -25.81 10.16 -0.36
N GLU A 206 -26.18 11.29 0.17
CA GLU A 206 -25.47 12.54 -0.06
C GLU A 206 -24.06 12.47 0.54
N VAL A 207 -23.07 13.02 -0.17
CA VAL A 207 -21.71 13.19 0.33
C VAL A 207 -21.69 14.39 1.26
N LEU A 208 -21.24 14.16 2.48
CA LEU A 208 -21.12 15.21 3.50
C LEU A 208 -19.68 15.78 3.49
N PRO A 209 -19.47 17.02 3.97
CA PRO A 209 -18.13 17.64 4.01
C PRO A 209 -17.07 16.81 4.76
N ASP A 210 -17.50 16.02 5.75
CA ASP A 210 -16.61 15.15 6.56
C ASP A 210 -16.44 13.74 5.98
N ASP A 211 -17.07 13.43 4.85
CA ASP A 211 -16.88 12.15 4.18
C ASP A 211 -15.50 12.10 3.53
N GLY A 212 -14.73 11.08 3.89
CA GLY A 212 -13.38 10.89 3.40
C GLY A 212 -13.30 9.90 2.22
N GLY A 213 -12.17 9.93 1.52
CA GLY A 213 -11.88 8.98 0.46
C GLY A 213 -11.61 7.57 0.98
N HIS A 214 -11.99 6.56 0.19
CA HIS A 214 -11.78 5.15 0.50
C HIS A 214 -11.25 4.37 -0.71
N ALA A 215 -10.27 3.46 -0.47
CA ALA A 215 -9.73 2.57 -1.50
C ALA A 215 -10.32 1.17 -1.40
N PHE A 216 -10.55 0.58 -2.55
CA PHE A 216 -11.06 -0.78 -2.73
C PHE A 216 -10.59 -1.34 -4.07
N VAL A 217 -10.98 -2.57 -4.38
CA VAL A 217 -10.74 -3.15 -5.70
C VAL A 217 -12.05 -3.39 -6.43
N ILE A 218 -12.04 -3.16 -7.73
CA ILE A 218 -13.12 -3.55 -8.64
C ILE A 218 -12.72 -4.90 -9.23
N VAL A 219 -13.61 -5.90 -9.11
CA VAL A 219 -13.34 -7.29 -9.49
C VAL A 219 -14.29 -7.84 -10.55
N GLY A 220 -15.23 -7.02 -10.98
CA GLY A 220 -16.21 -7.35 -12.00
C GLY A 220 -17.24 -6.24 -12.17
N TYR A 221 -18.28 -6.51 -12.94
CA TYR A 221 -19.39 -5.57 -13.15
C TYR A 221 -20.66 -6.29 -13.59
N THR A 222 -21.78 -5.60 -13.41
CA THR A 222 -23.12 -5.99 -13.83
C THR A 222 -23.76 -4.82 -14.60
N PRO A 223 -24.93 -4.96 -15.22
CA PRO A 223 -25.66 -3.82 -15.75
C PRO A 223 -26.00 -2.73 -14.73
N ALA A 224 -26.00 -3.04 -13.41
CA ALA A 224 -26.30 -2.10 -12.34
C ALA A 224 -25.10 -1.30 -11.86
N GLY A 225 -23.87 -1.81 -12.05
CA GLY A 225 -22.65 -1.17 -11.54
C GLY A 225 -21.48 -2.13 -11.40
N PHE A 226 -20.40 -1.61 -10.82
CA PHE A 226 -19.19 -2.37 -10.55
C PHE A 226 -19.36 -3.31 -9.35
N ILE A 227 -18.84 -4.54 -9.46
CA ILE A 227 -18.67 -5.45 -8.32
C ILE A 227 -17.36 -5.09 -7.66
N ILE A 228 -17.45 -4.59 -6.43
CA ILE A 228 -16.28 -4.21 -5.65
C ILE A 228 -16.00 -5.23 -4.53
N GLN A 229 -14.73 -5.40 -4.17
CA GLN A 229 -14.31 -6.05 -2.94
C GLN A 229 -13.72 -5.01 -1.99
N ASN A 230 -14.32 -4.91 -0.81
CA ASN A 230 -13.94 -3.97 0.23
C ASN A 230 -12.94 -4.59 1.23
N SER A 231 -12.32 -3.74 2.04
CA SER A 231 -11.36 -4.11 3.08
C SER A 231 -11.92 -3.95 4.52
N TRP A 232 -13.22 -4.13 4.70
CA TRP A 232 -13.88 -4.06 6.02
C TRP A 232 -14.34 -5.42 6.54
N GLY A 233 -13.66 -6.48 6.07
CA GLY A 233 -13.92 -7.85 6.46
C GLY A 233 -15.15 -8.47 5.78
N PRO A 234 -15.32 -9.80 5.91
CA PRO A 234 -16.39 -10.55 5.24
C PRO A 234 -17.78 -10.32 5.84
N GLY A 235 -17.87 -9.60 6.94
CA GLY A 235 -19.15 -9.18 7.57
C GLY A 235 -19.78 -7.93 6.96
N TRP A 236 -19.11 -7.29 6.00
CA TRP A 236 -19.61 -6.15 5.24
C TRP A 236 -20.14 -6.62 3.88
N GLY A 237 -21.24 -6.05 3.42
CA GLY A 237 -21.86 -6.38 2.15
C GLY A 237 -22.17 -7.88 2.01
N THR A 238 -22.12 -8.40 0.81
CA THR A 238 -22.28 -9.82 0.52
C THR A 238 -20.93 -10.53 0.62
N GLY A 239 -20.50 -10.85 1.85
CA GLY A 239 -19.22 -11.53 2.06
C GLY A 239 -17.99 -10.68 1.72
N GLY A 240 -18.06 -9.37 1.93
CA GLY A 240 -17.01 -8.41 1.62
C GLY A 240 -17.13 -7.77 0.23
N LEU A 241 -18.14 -8.18 -0.56
CA LEU A 241 -18.42 -7.64 -1.89
C LEU A 241 -19.73 -6.82 -1.89
N ALA A 242 -19.81 -5.88 -2.85
CA ALA A 242 -21.01 -5.09 -3.09
C ALA A 242 -21.08 -4.63 -4.53
N ILE A 243 -22.25 -4.15 -4.96
CA ILE A 243 -22.39 -3.37 -6.18
C ILE A 243 -22.27 -1.89 -5.83
N LEU A 244 -21.31 -1.22 -6.45
CA LEU A 244 -21.20 0.21 -6.55
C LEU A 244 -21.87 0.65 -7.84
N THR A 245 -22.98 1.37 -7.77
CA THR A 245 -23.71 1.77 -8.97
C THR A 245 -22.88 2.67 -9.86
N TYR A 246 -23.13 2.64 -11.18
CA TYR A 246 -22.44 3.55 -12.11
C TYR A 246 -22.72 5.02 -11.80
N GLN A 247 -23.91 5.33 -11.25
CA GLN A 247 -24.23 6.69 -10.83
C GLN A 247 -23.34 7.11 -9.64
N ASP A 248 -23.26 6.29 -8.58
CA ASP A 248 -22.38 6.58 -7.42
C ASP A 248 -20.91 6.69 -7.85
N TRP A 249 -20.47 5.81 -8.78
CA TRP A 249 -19.14 5.92 -9.37
C TRP A 249 -18.93 7.24 -10.10
N SER A 250 -19.87 7.62 -10.97
CA SER A 250 -19.78 8.87 -11.74
C SER A 250 -19.72 10.11 -10.85
N ASP A 251 -20.44 10.09 -9.75
CA ASP A 251 -20.54 11.24 -8.85
C ASP A 251 -19.34 11.34 -7.90
N ASN A 252 -18.78 10.21 -7.49
CA ASN A 252 -17.85 10.13 -6.35
C ASN A 252 -16.49 9.53 -6.66
N ALA A 253 -16.21 9.10 -7.91
CA ALA A 253 -14.93 8.51 -8.28
C ALA A 253 -13.78 9.51 -8.12
N MET A 254 -12.68 9.04 -7.54
CA MET A 254 -11.45 9.82 -7.40
C MET A 254 -10.39 9.31 -8.39
N ASP A 255 -9.90 8.09 -8.20
CA ASP A 255 -8.81 7.52 -8.97
C ASP A 255 -9.07 6.06 -9.34
N CYS A 256 -8.53 5.65 -10.49
CA CYS A 256 -8.57 4.26 -10.94
C CYS A 256 -7.27 3.89 -11.64
N TRP A 257 -6.73 2.74 -11.29
CA TRP A 257 -5.46 2.24 -11.81
C TRP A 257 -5.53 0.76 -12.15
N VAL A 258 -4.81 0.40 -13.19
CA VAL A 258 -4.53 -0.98 -13.57
C VAL A 258 -3.04 -1.25 -13.43
N THR A 259 -2.67 -2.45 -12.97
CA THR A 259 -1.30 -2.81 -12.65
C THR A 259 -0.94 -4.19 -13.17
N GLN A 260 0.35 -4.40 -13.41
CA GLN A 260 0.92 -5.69 -13.79
C GLN A 260 2.09 -6.04 -12.87
N LEU A 261 2.26 -7.34 -12.58
CA LEU A 261 3.41 -7.81 -11.82
C LEU A 261 4.70 -7.65 -12.62
N GLY A 262 5.73 -7.18 -11.96
CA GLY A 262 7.09 -7.19 -12.49
C GLY A 262 7.72 -8.58 -12.41
N VAL A 263 8.77 -8.79 -13.17
CA VAL A 263 9.60 -9.99 -13.08
C VAL A 263 10.73 -9.74 -12.08
N ALA A 264 10.78 -10.54 -11.03
CA ALA A 264 11.93 -10.52 -10.13
C ALA A 264 13.12 -11.17 -10.84
N THR A 265 14.19 -10.43 -11.03
CA THR A 265 15.45 -11.00 -11.53
C THR A 265 16.30 -11.44 -10.35
N GLU A 266 17.16 -12.45 -10.55
CA GLU A 266 18.13 -12.88 -9.53
C GLU A 266 19.02 -11.72 -9.10
N GLN A 267 19.35 -10.84 -10.03
CA GLN A 267 20.12 -9.63 -9.78
C GLN A 267 19.41 -8.68 -8.76
N HIS A 268 18.11 -8.53 -8.83
CA HIS A 268 17.34 -7.75 -7.83
C HIS A 268 17.40 -8.38 -6.44
N VAL A 269 17.37 -9.70 -6.35
CA VAL A 269 17.45 -10.43 -5.09
C VAL A 269 18.87 -10.41 -4.52
N GLU A 270 19.90 -10.52 -5.36
CA GLU A 270 21.29 -10.46 -4.93
C GLU A 270 21.72 -9.06 -4.50
N ILE A 271 21.24 -8.03 -5.19
CA ILE A 271 21.45 -6.64 -4.78
C ILE A 271 20.85 -6.39 -3.39
N ALA A 272 19.67 -6.93 -3.13
CA ALA A 272 19.06 -6.85 -1.82
C ALA A 272 19.80 -7.66 -0.73
N ARG A 273 20.65 -8.64 -1.13
CA ARG A 273 21.46 -9.48 -0.22
C ARG A 273 22.84 -8.91 0.10
N SER A 274 23.37 -7.99 -0.70
CA SER A 274 24.77 -7.57 -0.61
C SER A 274 24.95 -6.06 -0.57
N PRO A 275 24.58 -5.39 0.54
CA PRO A 275 24.78 -3.95 0.65
C PRO A 275 26.27 -3.54 0.65
N SER A 276 27.16 -4.37 1.18
CA SER A 276 28.56 -3.99 1.45
C SER A 276 29.55 -4.18 0.28
N LEU A 277 29.21 -4.93 -0.75
CA LEU A 277 30.14 -5.22 -1.85
C LEU A 277 30.27 -4.13 -2.90
N ARG A 278 29.38 -3.15 -2.93
CA ARG A 278 29.35 -2.09 -3.93
C ARG A 278 30.22 -0.89 -3.61
N MET A 279 30.45 -0.58 -2.34
CA MET A 279 31.32 0.52 -1.93
C MET A 279 32.79 0.29 -2.27
N ALA A 280 33.22 -0.95 -2.44
CA ALA A 280 34.64 -1.29 -2.65
C ALA A 280 35.17 -1.13 -4.08
N ARG A 281 34.35 -0.87 -5.09
CA ARG A 281 34.78 -0.88 -6.50
C ARG A 281 34.65 0.42 -7.29
N GLY A 282 34.29 1.55 -6.71
CA GLY A 282 34.47 2.89 -7.32
C GLY A 282 33.90 3.15 -8.72
N LYS A 283 33.11 2.24 -9.28
CA LYS A 283 32.40 2.42 -10.56
C LYS A 283 31.00 1.86 -10.43
N VAL A 284 30.09 2.71 -10.06
CA VAL A 284 28.65 2.38 -10.04
C VAL A 284 28.08 2.75 -11.41
N GLN A 285 27.76 1.75 -12.21
CA GLN A 285 26.87 1.93 -13.35
C GLN A 285 25.44 2.03 -12.82
N ILE A 286 24.97 3.24 -12.64
CA ILE A 286 23.69 3.56 -12.02
C ILE A 286 22.72 3.92 -13.13
N ALA A 287 22.04 2.98 -13.70
CA ALA A 287 20.98 3.32 -14.64
C ALA A 287 19.56 2.91 -14.16
N SER A 288 19.43 2.07 -13.12
CA SER A 288 18.10 1.60 -12.68
C SER A 288 17.97 1.34 -11.18
N ASP A 289 18.94 1.74 -10.40
CA ASP A 289 19.13 1.24 -9.03
C ASP A 289 18.80 2.22 -7.90
N SER A 290 18.31 3.44 -8.19
CA SER A 290 17.92 4.41 -7.14
C SER A 290 16.94 3.80 -6.14
N THR A 291 16.03 2.97 -6.60
CA THR A 291 15.01 2.33 -5.77
C THR A 291 15.55 1.31 -4.78
N LEU A 292 16.57 0.56 -5.16
CA LEU A 292 17.23 -0.41 -4.26
C LEU A 292 18.18 0.30 -3.30
N ARG A 293 18.82 1.37 -3.75
CA ARG A 293 19.67 2.25 -2.94
C ARG A 293 18.89 2.94 -1.85
N ASP A 294 17.77 3.57 -2.18
CA ASP A 294 16.85 4.20 -1.23
C ASP A 294 16.42 3.22 -0.13
N ARG A 295 16.25 1.97 -0.50
CA ARG A 295 15.86 0.89 0.39
C ARG A 295 16.99 0.43 1.30
N GLU A 296 18.20 0.33 0.77
CA GLU A 296 19.40 -0.05 1.53
C GLU A 296 19.80 1.04 2.53
N LEU A 297 19.69 2.29 2.13
CA LEU A 297 20.11 3.44 2.94
C LEU A 297 19.02 3.96 3.87
N SER A 298 17.75 3.84 3.51
CA SER A 298 16.63 4.34 4.31
C SER A 298 16.67 3.91 5.80
N PRO A 299 17.09 2.70 6.18
CA PRO A 299 17.22 2.33 7.59
C PRO A 299 18.31 3.08 8.36
N PHE A 300 19.24 3.75 7.66
CA PHE A 300 20.39 4.44 8.25
C PHE A 300 20.32 5.95 8.08
N VAL A 301 19.34 6.47 7.35
CA VAL A 301 19.19 7.88 7.04
C VAL A 301 18.04 8.48 7.83
N ILE A 302 18.32 9.55 8.57
CA ILE A 302 17.30 10.42 9.17
C ILE A 302 17.28 11.70 8.36
N ASP A 303 16.22 11.88 7.58
CA ASP A 303 16.03 13.12 6.81
C ASP A 303 15.26 14.15 7.65
N MET A 304 15.80 15.35 7.70
CA MET A 304 15.28 16.46 8.52
C MET A 304 15.09 17.72 7.67
N GLU A 305 13.96 18.36 7.85
CA GLU A 305 13.70 19.67 7.29
C GLU A 305 14.54 20.77 7.97
N ASN A 306 14.67 21.93 7.30
CA ASN A 306 15.42 23.08 7.82
C ASN A 306 14.94 23.60 9.18
N ASN A 307 13.74 23.25 9.60
CA ASN A 307 13.16 23.64 10.89
C ASN A 307 13.45 22.63 12.02
N GLY A 308 14.27 21.60 11.75
CA GLY A 308 14.60 20.55 12.71
C GLY A 308 13.52 19.49 12.91
N ARG A 309 12.50 19.45 12.05
CA ARG A 309 11.48 18.39 12.04
C ARG A 309 11.91 17.27 11.11
N LEU A 310 11.40 16.07 11.36
CA LEU A 310 11.59 14.96 10.43
C LEU A 310 10.93 15.30 9.09
N SER A 311 11.65 15.00 8.01
CA SER A 311 11.17 15.30 6.66
C SER A 311 10.02 14.40 6.26
N GLY A 312 8.90 15.00 5.90
CA GLY A 312 7.75 14.34 5.30
C GLY A 312 7.82 14.27 3.77
N SER A 313 8.88 14.78 3.13
CA SER A 313 9.05 14.83 1.69
C SER A 313 10.43 14.28 1.28
N GLY A 314 10.71 14.16 -0.01
CA GLY A 314 11.98 13.67 -0.51
C GLY A 314 12.08 12.14 -0.63
N VAL A 315 13.29 11.66 -0.86
CA VAL A 315 13.61 10.25 -1.10
C VAL A 315 13.63 9.45 0.21
N PHE A 316 14.22 10.02 1.26
CA PHE A 316 14.41 9.39 2.57
C PHE A 316 13.42 9.88 3.63
N ARG A 317 12.18 10.16 3.24
CA ARG A 317 11.14 10.57 4.20
C ARG A 317 11.23 9.78 5.49
N THR A 318 11.46 10.48 6.59
CA THR A 318 11.70 9.86 7.89
C THR A 318 10.49 10.05 8.80
N GLN A 319 9.99 8.96 9.33
CA GLN A 319 8.96 8.95 10.37
C GLN A 319 9.59 8.71 11.74
N ARG A 320 8.87 9.06 12.80
CA ARG A 320 9.33 8.79 14.17
C ARG A 320 9.64 7.31 14.40
N THR A 321 8.84 6.42 13.83
CA THR A 321 9.04 4.98 13.88
C THR A 321 10.34 4.52 13.21
N ASP A 322 10.81 5.22 12.18
CA ASP A 322 12.09 4.93 11.53
C ASP A 322 13.25 5.29 12.44
N VAL A 323 13.14 6.42 13.16
CA VAL A 323 14.14 6.83 14.16
C VAL A 323 14.18 5.83 15.34
N GLU A 324 13.03 5.43 15.85
CA GLU A 324 12.91 4.42 16.89
C GLU A 324 13.51 3.09 16.43
N ALA A 325 13.20 2.64 15.22
CA ALA A 325 13.76 1.43 14.62
C ALA A 325 15.29 1.52 14.44
N LEU A 326 15.81 2.69 14.05
CA LEU A 326 17.26 2.91 13.92
C LEU A 326 17.96 2.75 15.28
N VAL A 327 17.42 3.39 16.31
CA VAL A 327 18.02 3.34 17.67
C VAL A 327 17.90 1.93 18.28
N ASP A 328 16.69 1.38 18.29
CA ASP A 328 16.44 0.09 18.93
C ASP A 328 17.16 -1.05 18.22
N PHE A 329 17.25 -0.94 16.90
CA PHE A 329 17.74 -2.02 16.08
C PHE A 329 19.24 -1.87 15.75
N HIS A 330 19.65 -0.81 15.05
CA HIS A 330 21.04 -0.71 14.62
C HIS A 330 21.99 -0.51 15.79
N VAL A 331 21.62 0.32 16.77
CA VAL A 331 22.42 0.51 17.98
C VAL A 331 22.25 -0.69 18.94
N GLY A 332 21.00 -1.13 19.16
CA GLY A 332 20.70 -2.21 20.09
C GLY A 332 21.27 -3.56 19.65
N GLU A 333 21.18 -3.92 18.36
CA GLU A 333 21.76 -5.18 17.86
C GLU A 333 23.28 -5.13 17.76
N ALA A 334 23.87 -3.98 17.41
CA ALA A 334 25.32 -3.82 17.45
C ALA A 334 25.86 -4.04 18.88
N ARG A 335 25.20 -3.46 19.89
CA ARG A 335 25.56 -3.68 21.29
C ARG A 335 25.48 -5.15 21.71
N LYS A 336 24.44 -5.86 21.30
CA LYS A 336 24.29 -7.30 21.56
C LYS A 336 25.39 -8.10 20.87
N LYS A 337 25.66 -7.82 19.59
CA LYS A 337 26.70 -8.48 18.81
C LYS A 337 28.08 -8.32 19.44
N TRP A 338 28.36 -7.17 20.04
CA TRP A 338 29.60 -6.89 20.74
C TRP A 338 29.58 -7.28 22.22
N SER A 339 28.49 -7.87 22.69
CA SER A 339 28.29 -8.31 24.06
C SER A 339 28.49 -7.21 25.12
N LEU A 340 28.14 -5.97 24.77
CA LEU A 340 28.27 -4.82 25.66
C LEU A 340 27.20 -4.86 26.76
N LYS A 341 27.61 -4.54 27.97
CA LYS A 341 26.70 -4.43 29.12
C LYS A 341 25.83 -3.16 28.98
N ALA A 342 24.68 -3.14 29.66
CA ALA A 342 23.74 -2.03 29.56
C ALA A 342 24.36 -0.66 29.92
N ALA A 343 25.30 -0.64 30.86
CA ALA A 343 25.99 0.58 31.32
C ALA A 343 27.26 0.93 30.52
N GLU A 344 27.69 0.09 29.58
CA GLU A 344 28.86 0.40 28.77
C GLU A 344 28.52 1.45 27.70
N PRO A 345 29.35 2.51 27.58
CA PRO A 345 29.15 3.51 26.53
C PRO A 345 29.31 2.91 25.12
N THR A 346 28.58 3.46 24.16
CA THR A 346 28.67 3.07 22.77
C THR A 346 28.86 4.34 21.94
N ASP A 347 29.93 4.37 21.18
CA ASP A 347 30.14 5.46 20.24
C ASP A 347 29.23 5.29 19.03
N VAL A 348 28.50 6.35 18.71
CA VAL A 348 27.63 6.42 17.55
C VAL A 348 28.15 7.54 16.65
N ALA A 349 28.60 7.19 15.45
CA ALA A 349 28.98 8.19 14.46
C ALA A 349 27.72 8.70 13.75
N ILE A 350 27.48 9.99 13.81
CA ILE A 350 26.41 10.68 13.08
C ILE A 350 27.06 11.57 12.06
N TYR A 351 26.81 11.30 10.78
CA TYR A 351 27.23 12.16 9.70
C TYR A 351 26.10 13.15 9.38
N ALA A 352 26.39 14.45 9.60
CA ALA A 352 25.47 15.52 9.27
C ALA A 352 25.90 16.16 7.96
N HIS A 353 25.04 16.13 6.98
CA HIS A 353 25.29 16.65 5.63
C HIS A 353 25.00 18.16 5.54
N GLY A 354 25.84 18.90 4.81
CA GLY A 354 25.64 20.33 4.55
C GLY A 354 24.60 20.60 3.46
N GLY A 355 23.74 21.61 3.69
CA GLY A 355 22.45 21.87 3.03
C GLY A 355 22.45 22.29 1.54
N LEU A 356 23.47 22.01 0.74
CA LEU A 356 23.51 22.36 -0.69
C LEU A 356 23.58 21.13 -1.63
N THR A 357 23.53 19.95 -1.09
CA THR A 357 23.63 18.69 -1.85
C THR A 357 22.29 17.97 -1.81
N GLY A 358 21.89 17.32 -2.89
CA GLY A 358 20.67 16.52 -2.91
C GLY A 358 20.78 15.32 -1.96
N GLU A 359 19.64 14.84 -1.46
CA GLU A 359 19.54 13.73 -0.51
C GLU A 359 20.33 12.49 -0.97
N GLU A 360 20.26 12.14 -2.27
CA GLU A 360 20.95 10.99 -2.84
C GLU A 360 22.47 11.16 -2.76
N SER A 361 23.01 12.33 -3.14
CA SER A 361 24.43 12.62 -3.04
C SER A 361 24.94 12.68 -1.61
N ALA A 362 24.09 13.11 -0.68
CA ALA A 362 24.40 13.13 0.74
C ALA A 362 24.60 11.71 1.28
N ALA A 363 23.67 10.82 0.95
CA ALA A 363 23.72 9.41 1.36
C ALA A 363 24.87 8.63 0.69
N GLU A 364 25.34 9.08 -0.49
CA GLU A 364 26.52 8.50 -1.17
C GLU A 364 27.85 8.85 -0.48
N THR A 365 27.89 9.97 0.20
CA THR A 365 29.10 10.49 0.81
C THR A 365 29.29 10.00 2.26
N ALA A 366 28.21 9.61 2.92
CA ALA A 366 28.19 9.09 4.28
C ALA A 366 28.57 7.61 4.35
#